data_0b996ec69c7a4e6ae9d29d42bfa759ee
#
_entry.id   0b996ec69c7a4e6ae9d29d42bfa759ee
#
_cell.length_a   1.000
_cell.length_b   1.000
_cell.length_c   1.000
_cell.angle_alpha   90.00
_cell.angle_beta   90.00
_cell.angle_gamma   90.00
#
_symmetry.space_group_name_H-M   'P 1'
#
loop_
_entity.id
_entity.type
_entity.pdbx_description
1 polymer ?
#
loop_
_entity_poly.entity_id
_entity_poly.type
_entity_poly.pdbx_seq_one_letter_code
_entity_poly.pdbx_strand_id
1 'polypeptide(L)'
;MAKKLGLIFIGILTINCFIGTNTSHSITSKKVFVIENVAVDETSSTALKAREKALEIGQKRAWKKLLERMTFPETVKKVAGIPYSELRSLIRGYEVMRERTSTVRYLADLNVTFNGNEVRQFFLNNNIDYAETPSAPVLVVPLLIRQGAASLWETPNPWRDAWQNLPEQRGLVDIRVPVGDLADIRDIAAIQALRGDQKKLKKIAKRYNAKTIVVAKAFKRFGIKDNLPILEIIITKIRTDQIEETIIDTIKGEIGDDLLNLLGVGVTRVVNSIVDSWKKENAVTTGLLLRVPVFVPIKGLNNWLGITSQLDEIGILKRTNLRRLSKREALIDLWVTGNITLLENALGSKNLSLLKHSKGFILSHNKNTILEKNN
;
A
#
# COMPACT_ATOMS: atom_id res chain seq x y z
N MET A 1 36.72 -1.15 69.01
CA MET A 1 37.22 -1.10 67.61
C MET A 1 36.10 -1.79 66.72
N ALA A 2 35.28 -1.02 66.12
CA ALA A 2 34.20 -1.54 65.21
C ALA A 2 34.34 -0.83 63.85
N LYS A 3 34.79 -1.58 62.84
CA LYS A 3 34.87 -1.10 61.43
C LYS A 3 33.49 -1.06 60.82
N LYS A 4 33.03 0.13 60.41
CA LYS A 4 31.87 0.32 59.59
C LYS A 4 32.19 0.01 58.12
N LEU A 5 31.48 -0.95 57.54
CA LEU A 5 31.53 -1.30 56.13
C LEU A 5 30.45 -0.48 55.42
N GLY A 6 30.83 0.46 54.55
CA GLY A 6 29.92 1.25 53.76
C GLY A 6 29.52 0.50 52.49
N LEU A 7 28.21 0.26 52.32
CA LEU A 7 27.63 -0.35 51.11
C LEU A 7 27.36 0.79 50.12
N ILE A 8 28.08 0.78 49.00
CA ILE A 8 27.82 1.69 47.87
C ILE A 8 26.74 1.03 46.99
N PHE A 9 25.55 1.61 46.97
CA PHE A 9 24.48 1.22 46.06
C PHE A 9 24.70 1.93 44.69
N ILE A 10 25.14 1.18 43.71
CA ILE A 10 25.19 1.66 42.33
C ILE A 10 23.79 1.44 41.71
N GLY A 11 23.02 2.51 41.61
CA GLY A 11 21.76 2.51 40.90
C GLY A 11 21.98 2.44 39.39
N ILE A 12 21.68 1.30 38.78
CA ILE A 12 21.65 1.15 37.32
C ILE A 12 20.37 1.79 36.81
N LEU A 13 20.50 2.99 36.23
CA LEU A 13 19.40 3.69 35.54
C LEU A 13 19.23 3.03 34.17
N THR A 14 18.27 2.11 34.05
CA THR A 14 17.88 1.53 32.77
C THR A 14 17.03 2.55 31.98
N ILE A 15 17.67 3.23 31.05
CA ILE A 15 16.97 4.06 30.05
C ILE A 15 16.24 3.11 29.10
N ASN A 16 14.92 2.96 29.30
CA ASN A 16 14.03 2.31 28.33
C ASN A 16 13.87 3.26 27.13
N CYS A 17 14.71 3.07 26.10
CA CYS A 17 14.46 3.66 24.79
C CYS A 17 13.22 2.98 24.18
N PHE A 18 12.06 3.62 24.29
CA PHE A 18 10.89 3.27 23.48
C PHE A 18 11.20 3.59 22.02
N ILE A 19 11.77 2.62 21.30
CA ILE A 19 11.84 2.65 19.84
C ILE A 19 10.41 2.38 19.35
N GLY A 20 9.68 3.43 19.06
CA GLY A 20 8.40 3.34 18.35
C GLY A 20 8.66 2.77 16.95
N THR A 21 8.62 1.46 16.81
CA THR A 21 8.61 0.83 15.49
C THR A 21 7.24 1.08 14.87
N ASN A 22 7.14 2.07 13.98
CA ASN A 22 6.03 2.17 13.05
C ASN A 22 6.09 0.94 12.14
N THR A 23 5.44 -0.15 12.57
CA THR A 23 5.28 -1.35 11.75
C THR A 23 4.29 -1.03 10.63
N SER A 24 4.81 -0.56 9.50
CA SER A 24 4.04 -0.51 8.25
C SER A 24 3.58 -1.93 7.91
N HIS A 25 2.29 -2.20 8.08
CA HIS A 25 1.72 -3.50 7.72
C HIS A 25 1.54 -3.55 6.21
N SER A 26 2.55 -4.07 5.50
CA SER A 26 2.41 -4.43 4.09
C SER A 26 1.29 -5.47 3.95
N ILE A 27 0.28 -5.16 3.12
CA ILE A 27 -0.81 -6.08 2.83
C ILE A 27 -0.24 -7.25 2.03
N THR A 28 -0.25 -8.45 2.61
CA THR A 28 -0.01 -9.68 1.85
C THR A 28 -1.18 -9.98 0.93
N SER A 29 -0.95 -10.64 -0.21
CA SER A 29 -2.00 -10.95 -1.20
C SER A 29 -3.22 -11.68 -0.62
N LYS A 30 -3.05 -12.47 0.46
CA LYS A 30 -4.15 -13.10 1.22
C LYS A 30 -5.04 -12.11 1.96
N LYS A 31 -4.55 -10.89 2.28
CA LYS A 31 -5.30 -9.88 3.05
C LYS A 31 -6.02 -8.85 2.17
N VAL A 32 -5.86 -8.89 0.84
CA VAL A 32 -6.49 -7.90 -0.06
C VAL A 32 -8.01 -7.90 0.08
N PHE A 33 -8.61 -9.09 0.23
CA PHE A 33 -10.04 -9.31 0.36
C PHE A 33 -10.55 -9.30 1.82
N VAL A 34 -9.72 -8.87 2.77
CA VAL A 34 -10.09 -8.72 4.18
C VAL A 34 -10.17 -7.24 4.52
N ILE A 35 -11.33 -6.81 5.01
CA ILE A 35 -11.53 -5.45 5.52
C ILE A 35 -11.68 -5.53 7.02
N GLU A 36 -10.70 -4.99 7.73
CA GLU A 36 -10.62 -5.03 9.20
C GLU A 36 -11.17 -3.75 9.84
N ASN A 37 -11.62 -3.86 11.08
CA ASN A 37 -12.03 -2.76 11.96
C ASN A 37 -13.11 -1.85 11.33
N VAL A 38 -14.17 -2.45 10.82
CA VAL A 38 -15.34 -1.71 10.35
C VAL A 38 -16.25 -1.41 11.52
N ALA A 39 -16.16 -0.21 12.06
CA ALA A 39 -16.98 0.22 13.18
C ALA A 39 -18.45 0.30 12.79
N VAL A 40 -19.32 -0.24 13.65
CA VAL A 40 -20.78 -0.15 13.58
C VAL A 40 -21.34 0.32 14.90
N ASP A 41 -22.37 1.16 14.83
CA ASP A 41 -23.09 1.73 15.97
C ASP A 41 -24.53 1.99 15.53
N GLU A 42 -25.44 1.09 15.89
CA GLU A 42 -26.81 1.17 15.41
C GLU A 42 -27.81 1.02 16.57
N THR A 43 -28.91 1.72 16.44
CA THR A 43 -30.04 1.67 17.37
C THR A 43 -31.29 1.18 16.67
N SER A 44 -32.11 0.36 17.36
CA SER A 44 -33.41 -0.13 16.86
C SER A 44 -34.37 -0.39 18.01
N SER A 45 -35.56 -0.92 17.69
CA SER A 45 -36.58 -1.21 18.70
C SER A 45 -36.21 -2.32 19.71
N THR A 46 -35.25 -3.21 19.34
CA THR A 46 -34.71 -4.25 20.21
C THR A 46 -33.23 -4.46 19.93
N ALA A 47 -32.49 -5.03 20.90
CA ALA A 47 -31.08 -5.36 20.73
C ALA A 47 -30.83 -6.27 19.50
N LEU A 48 -31.71 -7.25 19.27
CA LEU A 48 -31.61 -8.16 18.12
C LEU A 48 -31.70 -7.40 16.79
N LYS A 49 -32.72 -6.55 16.63
CA LYS A 49 -32.89 -5.72 15.43
C LYS A 49 -31.76 -4.70 15.23
N ALA A 50 -31.24 -4.13 16.33
CA ALA A 50 -30.08 -3.24 16.29
C ALA A 50 -28.84 -4.00 15.77
N ARG A 51 -28.62 -5.24 16.24
CA ARG A 51 -27.52 -6.09 15.79
C ARG A 51 -27.64 -6.48 14.32
N GLU A 52 -28.80 -6.93 13.87
CA GLU A 52 -29.03 -7.28 12.46
C GLU A 52 -28.76 -6.08 11.54
N LYS A 53 -29.29 -4.91 11.88
CA LYS A 53 -29.07 -3.66 11.14
C LYS A 53 -27.60 -3.27 11.13
N ALA A 54 -26.90 -3.36 12.26
CA ALA A 54 -25.49 -3.05 12.38
C ALA A 54 -24.62 -3.96 11.52
N LEU A 55 -24.89 -5.26 11.49
CA LEU A 55 -24.18 -6.24 10.67
C LEU A 55 -24.37 -5.95 9.17
N GLU A 56 -25.59 -5.65 8.74
CA GLU A 56 -25.87 -5.27 7.35
C GLU A 56 -25.12 -4.00 6.94
N ILE A 57 -25.22 -2.94 7.75
CA ILE A 57 -24.55 -1.67 7.49
C ILE A 57 -23.03 -1.85 7.50
N GLY A 58 -22.48 -2.63 8.43
CA GLY A 58 -21.06 -2.92 8.51
C GLY A 58 -20.53 -3.65 7.28
N GLN A 59 -21.29 -4.63 6.78
CA GLN A 59 -20.94 -5.35 5.55
C GLN A 59 -20.99 -4.44 4.32
N LYS A 60 -21.99 -3.55 4.21
CA LYS A 60 -22.06 -2.53 3.14
C LYS A 60 -20.88 -1.55 3.22
N ARG A 61 -20.51 -1.11 4.42
CA ARG A 61 -19.31 -0.25 4.63
C ARG A 61 -18.02 -0.99 4.25
N ALA A 62 -17.91 -2.28 4.61
CA ALA A 62 -16.78 -3.11 4.21
C ALA A 62 -16.68 -3.25 2.69
N TRP A 63 -17.80 -3.49 2.00
CA TRP A 63 -17.86 -3.53 0.55
C TRP A 63 -17.35 -2.25 -0.08
N LYS A 64 -17.85 -1.09 0.36
CA LYS A 64 -17.38 0.20 -0.11
C LYS A 64 -15.86 0.37 0.07
N LYS A 65 -15.33 0.01 1.24
CA LYS A 65 -13.87 0.04 1.50
C LYS A 65 -13.08 -0.92 0.59
N LEU A 66 -13.63 -2.10 0.27
CA LEU A 66 -13.01 -3.02 -0.68
C LEU A 66 -12.96 -2.42 -2.09
N LEU A 67 -14.06 -1.81 -2.55
CA LEU A 67 -14.11 -1.10 -3.82
C LEU A 67 -13.08 0.05 -3.87
N GLU A 68 -13.03 0.89 -2.84
CA GLU A 68 -12.05 1.99 -2.72
C GLU A 68 -10.61 1.46 -2.76
N ARG A 69 -10.35 0.29 -2.18
CA ARG A 69 -9.03 -0.38 -2.22
C ARG A 69 -8.66 -0.85 -3.62
N MET A 70 -9.60 -1.45 -4.35
CA MET A 70 -9.33 -2.21 -5.57
C MET A 70 -9.66 -1.46 -6.87
N THR A 71 -10.60 -0.51 -6.84
CA THR A 71 -11.14 0.14 -8.02
C THR A 71 -10.95 1.67 -7.99
N PHE A 72 -11.48 2.36 -9.00
CA PHE A 72 -11.41 3.82 -9.13
C PHE A 72 -12.65 4.50 -8.55
N PRO A 73 -12.57 5.80 -8.16
CA PRO A 73 -13.67 6.52 -7.51
C PRO A 73 -14.99 6.47 -8.29
N GLU A 74 -14.94 6.53 -9.63
CA GLU A 74 -16.14 6.47 -10.48
C GLU A 74 -16.83 5.10 -10.41
N THR A 75 -16.05 4.03 -10.27
CA THR A 75 -16.58 2.67 -10.08
C THR A 75 -17.24 2.54 -8.71
N VAL A 76 -16.60 3.08 -7.67
CA VAL A 76 -17.18 3.06 -6.31
C VAL A 76 -18.56 3.71 -6.30
N LYS A 77 -18.73 4.87 -6.94
CA LYS A 77 -20.04 5.55 -7.04
C LYS A 77 -21.12 4.69 -7.72
N LYS A 78 -20.73 3.89 -8.71
CA LYS A 78 -21.67 3.05 -9.50
C LYS A 78 -22.13 1.80 -8.76
N VAL A 79 -21.20 1.12 -8.06
CA VAL A 79 -21.45 -0.24 -7.53
C VAL A 79 -21.37 -0.39 -6.02
N ALA A 80 -21.17 0.69 -5.26
CA ALA A 80 -21.18 0.61 -3.79
C ALA A 80 -22.56 0.25 -3.23
N GLY A 81 -23.65 0.57 -3.95
CA GLY A 81 -25.05 0.38 -3.53
C GLY A 81 -25.72 -0.87 -4.09
N ILE A 82 -24.99 -1.97 -4.34
CA ILE A 82 -25.61 -3.23 -4.79
C ILE A 82 -26.63 -3.78 -3.76
N PRO A 83 -27.64 -4.57 -4.21
CA PRO A 83 -28.58 -5.22 -3.30
C PRO A 83 -27.88 -6.06 -2.24
N TYR A 84 -28.39 -6.06 -1.00
CA TYR A 84 -27.75 -6.78 0.10
C TYR A 84 -27.70 -8.30 -0.13
N SER A 85 -28.69 -8.87 -0.81
CA SER A 85 -28.69 -10.28 -1.21
C SER A 85 -27.49 -10.64 -2.10
N GLU A 86 -27.15 -9.76 -3.06
CA GLU A 86 -25.99 -9.90 -3.93
C GLU A 86 -24.69 -9.71 -3.16
N LEU A 87 -24.62 -8.68 -2.30
CA LEU A 87 -23.45 -8.45 -1.43
C LEU A 87 -23.13 -9.67 -0.55
N ARG A 88 -24.16 -10.31 0.01
CA ARG A 88 -23.96 -11.53 0.85
C ARG A 88 -23.29 -12.67 0.11
N SER A 89 -23.56 -12.84 -1.18
CA SER A 89 -22.90 -13.89 -1.99
C SER A 89 -21.40 -13.64 -2.18
N LEU A 90 -20.97 -12.38 -2.12
CA LEU A 90 -19.55 -11.98 -2.22
C LEU A 90 -18.79 -12.16 -0.89
N ILE A 91 -19.49 -12.30 0.25
CA ILE A 91 -18.88 -12.40 1.57
C ILE A 91 -18.63 -13.87 1.90
N ARG A 92 -17.37 -14.21 2.22
CA ARG A 92 -16.96 -15.51 2.72
C ARG A 92 -17.32 -15.70 4.19
N GLY A 93 -17.19 -14.64 5.00
CA GLY A 93 -17.48 -14.63 6.42
C GLY A 93 -17.10 -13.31 7.08
N TYR A 94 -17.47 -13.16 8.33
CA TYR A 94 -17.10 -12.00 9.15
C TYR A 94 -16.86 -12.41 10.60
N GLU A 95 -16.05 -11.63 11.30
CA GLU A 95 -15.77 -11.74 12.72
C GLU A 95 -16.25 -10.48 13.42
N VAL A 96 -16.84 -10.64 14.59
CA VAL A 96 -17.31 -9.54 15.46
C VAL A 96 -16.30 -9.32 16.56
N MET A 97 -15.75 -8.10 16.62
CA MET A 97 -14.77 -7.68 17.61
C MET A 97 -15.38 -6.60 18.50
N ARG A 98 -14.93 -6.54 19.76
CA ARG A 98 -15.29 -5.44 20.70
C ARG A 98 -16.80 -5.18 20.79
N GLU A 99 -17.61 -6.23 20.83
CA GLU A 99 -19.06 -6.15 20.88
C GLU A 99 -19.56 -5.55 22.21
N ARG A 100 -20.50 -4.61 22.10
CA ARG A 100 -21.23 -4.02 23.22
C ARG A 100 -22.72 -3.89 22.85
N THR A 101 -23.60 -4.39 23.71
CA THR A 101 -25.04 -4.41 23.47
C THR A 101 -25.79 -3.79 24.64
N SER A 102 -26.80 -3.00 24.35
CA SER A 102 -27.83 -2.56 25.30
C SER A 102 -29.21 -3.04 24.81
N THR A 103 -30.30 -2.68 25.51
CA THR A 103 -31.66 -3.08 25.13
C THR A 103 -32.08 -2.65 23.72
N VAL A 104 -31.49 -1.55 23.19
CA VAL A 104 -31.88 -0.94 21.90
C VAL A 104 -30.69 -0.55 21.02
N ARG A 105 -29.45 -0.68 21.50
CA ARG A 105 -28.25 -0.24 20.78
C ARG A 105 -27.21 -1.34 20.69
N TYR A 106 -26.54 -1.42 19.55
CA TYR A 106 -25.47 -2.39 19.26
C TYR A 106 -24.26 -1.69 18.68
N LEU A 107 -23.09 -1.87 19.32
CA LEU A 107 -21.78 -1.37 18.87
C LEU A 107 -20.84 -2.55 18.68
N ALA A 108 -20.08 -2.55 17.60
CA ALA A 108 -19.01 -3.51 17.37
C ALA A 108 -18.03 -3.03 16.30
N ASP A 109 -16.91 -3.74 16.17
CA ASP A 109 -16.05 -3.66 15.02
C ASP A 109 -16.11 -4.98 14.26
N LEU A 110 -16.28 -4.92 12.95
CA LEU A 110 -16.36 -6.09 12.08
C LEU A 110 -15.08 -6.25 11.27
N ASN A 111 -14.58 -7.49 11.22
CA ASN A 111 -13.61 -7.91 10.20
C ASN A 111 -14.36 -8.73 9.16
N VAL A 112 -14.45 -8.21 7.93
CA VAL A 112 -15.21 -8.85 6.84
C VAL A 112 -14.24 -9.44 5.83
N THR A 113 -14.38 -10.75 5.58
CA THR A 113 -13.61 -11.47 4.57
C THR A 113 -14.48 -11.75 3.35
N PHE A 114 -14.08 -11.23 2.20
CA PHE A 114 -14.76 -11.48 0.93
C PHE A 114 -14.20 -12.73 0.23
N ASN A 115 -15.06 -13.38 -0.57
CA ASN A 115 -14.65 -14.45 -1.47
C ASN A 115 -13.97 -13.83 -2.70
N GLY A 116 -12.64 -13.90 -2.79
CA GLY A 116 -11.89 -13.29 -3.87
C GLY A 116 -12.32 -13.77 -5.27
N ASN A 117 -12.73 -15.02 -5.43
CA ASN A 117 -13.19 -15.53 -6.72
C ASN A 117 -14.53 -14.88 -7.12
N GLU A 118 -15.49 -14.83 -6.20
CA GLU A 118 -16.78 -14.20 -6.46
C GLU A 118 -16.64 -12.71 -6.73
N VAL A 119 -15.79 -12.00 -5.98
CA VAL A 119 -15.51 -10.58 -6.21
C VAL A 119 -14.89 -10.36 -7.60
N ARG A 120 -13.94 -11.18 -8.03
CA ARG A 120 -13.35 -11.09 -9.37
C ARG A 120 -14.40 -11.37 -10.46
N GLN A 121 -15.25 -12.38 -10.27
CA GLN A 121 -16.35 -12.65 -11.21
C GLN A 121 -17.35 -11.48 -11.26
N PHE A 122 -17.70 -10.91 -10.12
CA PHE A 122 -18.53 -9.70 -10.07
C PHE A 122 -17.90 -8.56 -10.89
N PHE A 123 -16.61 -8.28 -10.74
CA PHE A 123 -15.92 -7.26 -11.51
C PHE A 123 -15.91 -7.57 -13.00
N LEU A 124 -15.64 -8.82 -13.38
CA LEU A 124 -15.67 -9.26 -14.78
C LEU A 124 -17.06 -9.09 -15.41
N ASN A 125 -18.11 -9.55 -14.73
CA ASN A 125 -19.47 -9.50 -15.24
C ASN A 125 -20.00 -8.07 -15.40
N ASN A 126 -19.48 -7.14 -14.59
CA ASN A 126 -19.86 -5.73 -14.62
C ASN A 126 -18.87 -4.84 -15.41
N ASN A 127 -17.90 -5.42 -16.13
CA ASN A 127 -16.84 -4.71 -16.87
C ASN A 127 -16.09 -3.69 -15.99
N ILE A 128 -15.72 -4.08 -14.77
CA ILE A 128 -15.00 -3.24 -13.81
C ILE A 128 -13.52 -3.56 -13.85
N ASP A 129 -12.71 -2.58 -14.20
CA ASP A 129 -11.26 -2.66 -14.06
C ASP A 129 -10.87 -2.55 -12.58
N TYR A 130 -10.00 -3.42 -12.11
CA TYR A 130 -9.58 -3.46 -10.71
C TYR A 130 -8.10 -3.82 -10.56
N ALA A 131 -7.48 -3.37 -9.48
CA ALA A 131 -6.14 -3.80 -9.07
C ALA A 131 -6.26 -4.66 -7.81
N GLU A 132 -5.48 -5.75 -7.74
CA GLU A 132 -5.43 -6.62 -6.55
C GLU A 132 -3.99 -6.93 -6.09
N THR A 133 -2.99 -6.48 -6.83
CA THR A 133 -1.59 -6.71 -6.51
C THR A 133 -1.10 -5.64 -5.54
N PRO A 134 -0.63 -6.01 -4.33
CA PRO A 134 0.02 -5.06 -3.43
C PRO A 134 1.31 -4.51 -4.01
N SER A 135 1.61 -3.25 -3.74
CA SER A 135 2.88 -2.65 -4.16
C SER A 135 4.06 -3.12 -3.30
N ALA A 136 5.27 -3.05 -3.86
CA ALA A 136 6.45 -2.88 -3.02
C ALA A 136 6.37 -1.51 -2.30
N PRO A 137 7.10 -1.31 -1.19
CA PRO A 137 7.12 -0.04 -0.49
C PRO A 137 7.45 1.14 -1.40
N VAL A 138 6.69 2.23 -1.25
CA VAL A 138 6.89 3.53 -1.91
C VAL A 138 7.37 4.52 -0.85
N LEU A 139 8.57 5.05 -1.03
CA LEU A 139 9.14 6.04 -0.12
C LEU A 139 8.74 7.45 -0.56
N VAL A 140 8.02 8.19 0.28
CA VAL A 140 7.72 9.61 0.05
C VAL A 140 8.73 10.48 0.77
N VAL A 141 9.40 11.35 0.03
CA VAL A 141 10.35 12.35 0.55
C VAL A 141 9.68 13.72 0.51
N PRO A 142 9.15 14.25 1.65
CA PRO A 142 8.40 15.49 1.68
C PRO A 142 9.33 16.70 1.79
N LEU A 143 9.42 17.50 0.74
CA LEU A 143 10.19 18.74 0.69
C LEU A 143 9.27 19.97 0.84
N LEU A 144 9.53 20.80 1.82
CA LEU A 144 8.89 22.10 1.95
C LEU A 144 9.78 23.17 1.33
N ILE A 145 9.24 23.97 0.41
CA ILE A 145 9.96 25.07 -0.20
C ILE A 145 9.42 26.41 0.31
N ARG A 146 10.28 27.20 0.95
CA ARG A 146 9.98 28.55 1.45
C ARG A 146 11.03 29.53 0.93
N GLN A 147 10.60 30.58 0.27
CA GLN A 147 11.51 31.65 -0.23
C GLN A 147 12.72 31.10 -1.00
N GLY A 148 12.51 30.03 -1.79
CA GLY A 148 13.56 29.36 -2.56
C GLY A 148 14.42 28.36 -1.81
N ALA A 149 14.36 28.31 -0.47
CA ALA A 149 15.06 27.32 0.34
C ALA A 149 14.24 26.04 0.51
N ALA A 150 14.87 24.89 0.35
CA ALA A 150 14.28 23.59 0.58
C ALA A 150 14.55 23.10 2.02
N SER A 151 13.52 22.65 2.71
CA SER A 151 13.60 22.03 4.03
C SER A 151 13.11 20.59 3.96
N LEU A 152 13.86 19.68 4.54
CA LEU A 152 13.51 18.25 4.63
C LEU A 152 13.54 17.78 6.07
N TRP A 153 14.62 18.04 6.79
CA TRP A 153 14.83 17.57 8.17
C TRP A 153 14.71 18.69 9.22
N GLU A 154 14.85 19.93 8.79
CA GLU A 154 14.84 21.12 9.63
C GLU A 154 13.49 21.27 10.35
N THR A 155 13.52 21.82 11.57
CA THR A 155 12.34 22.10 12.38
C THR A 155 12.20 23.61 12.57
N PRO A 156 11.01 24.21 12.42
CA PRO A 156 9.71 23.58 12.15
C PRO A 156 9.50 23.24 10.66
N ASN A 157 8.94 22.04 10.41
CA ASN A 157 8.58 21.59 9.04
C ASN A 157 7.15 21.05 9.00
N PRO A 158 6.14 21.93 8.87
CA PRO A 158 4.75 21.51 8.91
C PRO A 158 4.34 20.57 7.76
N TRP A 159 5.06 20.56 6.64
CA TRP A 159 4.81 19.58 5.57
C TRP A 159 5.21 18.18 6.00
N ARG A 160 6.41 18.01 6.57
CA ARG A 160 6.85 16.72 7.12
C ARG A 160 5.94 16.27 8.27
N ASP A 161 5.53 17.20 9.14
CA ASP A 161 4.65 16.89 10.27
C ASP A 161 3.27 16.41 9.80
N ALA A 162 2.72 17.00 8.73
CA ALA A 162 1.48 16.52 8.10
C ALA A 162 1.61 15.08 7.56
N TRP A 163 2.77 14.70 7.02
CA TRP A 163 3.06 13.35 6.58
C TRP A 163 3.24 12.34 7.72
N GLN A 164 3.77 12.77 8.87
CA GLN A 164 3.89 11.90 10.04
C GLN A 164 2.53 11.56 10.66
N ASN A 165 1.54 12.43 10.47
CA ASN A 165 0.16 12.21 10.91
C ASN A 165 -0.70 11.47 9.87
N LEU A 166 -0.08 10.85 8.86
CA LEU A 166 -0.80 10.09 7.84
C LEU A 166 -1.58 8.94 8.51
N PRO A 167 -2.90 8.84 8.26
CA PRO A 167 -3.68 7.71 8.77
C PRO A 167 -3.14 6.37 8.27
N GLU A 168 -3.32 5.31 9.07
CA GLU A 168 -2.90 3.97 8.69
C GLU A 168 -3.42 3.59 7.29
N GLN A 169 -2.49 3.31 6.37
CA GLN A 169 -2.81 2.98 4.98
C GLN A 169 -3.24 1.50 4.89
N ARG A 170 -4.51 1.27 4.55
CA ARG A 170 -5.08 -0.07 4.35
C ARG A 170 -5.34 -0.40 2.89
N GLY A 171 -4.71 0.36 1.99
CA GLY A 171 -4.78 0.18 0.54
C GLY A 171 -3.79 -0.86 0.00
N LEU A 172 -3.68 -0.93 -1.33
CA LEU A 172 -2.72 -1.79 -2.02
C LEU A 172 -1.29 -1.23 -2.00
N VAL A 173 -1.11 0.06 -1.70
CA VAL A 173 0.18 0.74 -1.75
C VAL A 173 0.74 0.90 -0.33
N ASP A 174 1.95 0.36 -0.10
CA ASP A 174 2.70 0.53 1.15
C ASP A 174 3.48 1.85 1.08
N ILE A 175 2.91 2.93 1.61
CA ILE A 175 3.54 4.25 1.63
C ILE A 175 4.35 4.40 2.91
N ARG A 176 5.64 4.72 2.76
CA ARG A 176 6.58 4.97 3.85
C ARG A 176 7.10 6.40 3.78
N VAL A 177 7.26 7.01 4.95
CA VAL A 177 7.83 8.35 5.09
C VAL A 177 9.05 8.24 5.99
N PRO A 178 10.20 8.86 5.65
CA PRO A 178 11.37 8.83 6.50
C PRO A 178 11.10 9.50 7.85
N VAL A 179 11.60 8.91 8.92
CA VAL A 179 11.40 9.41 10.29
C VAL A 179 12.25 10.66 10.58
N GLY A 180 13.32 10.89 9.82
CA GLY A 180 14.22 12.03 9.98
C GLY A 180 15.25 11.82 11.09
N ASP A 181 15.69 10.58 11.31
CA ASP A 181 16.77 10.25 12.23
C ASP A 181 18.16 10.67 11.67
N LEU A 182 19.21 10.53 12.48
CA LEU A 182 20.58 10.88 12.07
C LEU A 182 21.04 10.12 10.81
N ALA A 183 20.51 8.93 10.61
CA ALA A 183 20.87 8.14 9.46
C ALA A 183 20.16 8.62 8.19
N ASP A 184 18.92 9.09 8.27
CA ASP A 184 18.20 9.72 7.17
C ASP A 184 18.88 11.04 6.77
N ILE A 185 19.25 11.87 7.76
CA ILE A 185 19.96 13.13 7.55
C ILE A 185 21.31 12.90 6.84
N ARG A 186 22.05 11.86 7.22
CA ARG A 186 23.30 11.46 6.57
C ARG A 186 23.09 10.93 5.16
N ASP A 187 21.95 10.27 4.90
CA ASP A 187 21.70 9.59 3.62
C ASP A 187 21.29 10.59 2.53
N ILE A 188 20.50 11.63 2.87
CA ILE A 188 20.09 12.66 1.92
C ILE A 188 19.86 14.02 2.59
N ALA A 189 20.38 15.09 1.99
CA ALA A 189 20.09 16.47 2.37
C ALA A 189 18.96 17.06 1.51
N ALA A 190 18.29 18.12 2.01
CA ALA A 190 17.19 18.78 1.30
C ALA A 190 17.55 19.21 -0.12
N ILE A 191 18.73 19.80 -0.31
CA ILE A 191 19.20 20.26 -1.63
C ILE A 191 19.45 19.09 -2.59
N GLN A 192 19.87 17.93 -2.10
CA GLN A 192 20.09 16.74 -2.92
C GLN A 192 18.75 16.16 -3.37
N ALA A 193 17.77 16.11 -2.49
CA ALA A 193 16.40 15.69 -2.83
C ALA A 193 15.73 16.68 -3.82
N LEU A 194 15.94 17.99 -3.62
CA LEU A 194 15.42 19.02 -4.51
C LEU A 194 15.94 18.86 -5.94
N ARG A 195 17.25 18.60 -6.08
CA ARG A 195 17.93 18.40 -7.37
C ARG A 195 17.70 17.01 -7.98
N GLY A 196 17.06 16.10 -7.28
CA GLY A 196 16.84 14.74 -7.76
C GLY A 196 18.12 13.89 -7.79
N ASP A 197 19.04 14.06 -6.82
CA ASP A 197 20.27 13.26 -6.75
C ASP A 197 19.94 11.77 -6.61
N GLN A 198 20.03 11.06 -7.72
CA GLN A 198 19.62 9.66 -7.80
C GLN A 198 20.42 8.74 -6.87
N LYS A 199 21.72 9.00 -6.66
CA LYS A 199 22.55 8.19 -5.75
C LYS A 199 22.06 8.31 -4.32
N LYS A 200 21.73 9.50 -3.88
CA LYS A 200 21.24 9.80 -2.53
C LYS A 200 19.81 9.30 -2.34
N LEU A 201 18.94 9.52 -3.33
CA LEU A 201 17.58 9.00 -3.33
C LEU A 201 17.56 7.46 -3.26
N LYS A 202 18.39 6.78 -4.05
CA LYS A 202 18.55 5.31 -3.98
C LYS A 202 19.06 4.84 -2.62
N LYS A 203 19.98 5.59 -1.99
CA LYS A 203 20.54 5.24 -0.69
C LYS A 203 19.46 5.23 0.38
N ILE A 204 18.64 6.29 0.48
CA ILE A 204 17.54 6.34 1.45
C ILE A 204 16.44 5.34 1.11
N ALA A 205 16.11 5.12 -0.18
CA ALA A 205 15.13 4.12 -0.60
C ALA A 205 15.53 2.69 -0.15
N LYS A 206 16.81 2.34 -0.30
CA LYS A 206 17.32 1.04 0.15
C LYS A 206 17.13 0.83 1.65
N ARG A 207 17.32 1.87 2.48
CA ARG A 207 17.07 1.83 3.93
C ARG A 207 15.62 1.47 4.25
N TYR A 208 14.67 2.04 3.50
CA TYR A 208 13.23 1.80 3.68
C TYR A 208 12.70 0.62 2.86
N ASN A 209 13.60 -0.16 2.23
CA ASN A 209 13.24 -1.28 1.33
C ASN A 209 12.25 -0.86 0.22
N ALA A 210 12.35 0.39 -0.24
CA ALA A 210 11.46 0.96 -1.25
C ALA A 210 12.03 0.78 -2.66
N LYS A 211 11.16 0.42 -3.62
CA LYS A 211 11.50 0.33 -5.04
C LYS A 211 11.12 1.59 -5.82
N THR A 212 10.17 2.34 -5.31
CA THR A 212 9.70 3.61 -5.87
C THR A 212 9.90 4.73 -4.87
N ILE A 213 10.36 5.87 -5.34
CA ILE A 213 10.54 7.09 -4.55
C ILE A 213 9.61 8.15 -5.12
N VAL A 214 8.94 8.87 -4.24
CA VAL A 214 8.13 10.02 -4.59
C VAL A 214 8.70 11.23 -3.86
N VAL A 215 9.23 12.20 -4.60
CA VAL A 215 9.63 13.48 -4.03
C VAL A 215 8.44 14.43 -4.11
N ALA A 216 7.83 14.73 -2.96
CA ALA A 216 6.66 15.59 -2.84
C ALA A 216 7.08 17.00 -2.39
N LYS A 217 7.23 17.93 -3.33
CA LYS A 217 7.62 19.32 -3.08
C LYS A 217 6.38 20.16 -2.84
N ALA A 218 6.28 20.85 -1.71
CA ALA A 218 5.18 21.74 -1.38
C ALA A 218 5.63 23.20 -1.32
N PHE A 219 4.86 24.07 -1.97
CA PHE A 219 5.09 25.52 -2.05
C PHE A 219 3.84 26.25 -1.54
N LYS A 220 4.00 27.08 -0.52
CA LYS A 220 2.93 28.00 -0.12
C LYS A 220 3.06 29.28 -0.94
N ARG A 221 1.98 29.67 -1.59
CA ARG A 221 1.84 30.94 -2.32
C ARG A 221 0.57 31.64 -1.89
N PHE A 222 0.35 32.83 -2.38
CA PHE A 222 -0.89 33.58 -2.24
C PHE A 222 -1.41 34.00 -3.61
N GLY A 223 -2.71 33.96 -3.78
CA GLY A 223 -3.37 34.42 -5.02
C GLY A 223 -3.14 35.93 -5.22
N ILE A 224 -2.80 36.31 -6.44
CA ILE A 224 -2.46 37.72 -6.78
C ILE A 224 -3.69 38.63 -6.64
N LYS A 225 -4.88 38.12 -6.96
CA LYS A 225 -6.13 38.92 -6.98
C LYS A 225 -6.90 38.87 -5.67
N ASP A 226 -6.93 37.72 -5.03
CA ASP A 226 -7.78 37.43 -3.89
C ASP A 226 -7.02 37.25 -2.58
N ASN A 227 -5.68 37.24 -2.64
CA ASN A 227 -4.77 36.99 -1.51
C ASN A 227 -5.09 35.69 -0.73
N LEU A 228 -5.78 34.74 -1.37
CA LEU A 228 -6.08 33.45 -0.77
C LEU A 228 -4.83 32.57 -0.70
N PRO A 229 -4.69 31.74 0.34
CA PRO A 229 -3.57 30.81 0.43
C PRO A 229 -3.66 29.74 -0.67
N ILE A 230 -2.56 29.48 -1.34
CA ILE A 230 -2.43 28.46 -2.38
C ILE A 230 -1.31 27.52 -1.97
N LEU A 231 -1.60 26.21 -1.97
CA LEU A 231 -0.60 25.16 -1.86
C LEU A 231 -0.38 24.53 -3.23
N GLU A 232 0.80 24.75 -3.79
CA GLU A 232 1.27 24.11 -5.03
C GLU A 232 2.13 22.90 -4.64
N ILE A 233 1.84 21.74 -5.22
CA ILE A 233 2.56 20.50 -4.95
C ILE A 233 3.12 19.95 -6.26
N ILE A 234 4.42 19.68 -6.28
CA ILE A 234 5.08 18.98 -7.38
C ILE A 234 5.45 17.59 -6.91
N ILE A 235 4.85 16.59 -7.54
CA ILE A 235 5.03 15.17 -7.25
C ILE A 235 5.96 14.61 -8.32
N THR A 236 7.17 14.18 -7.96
CA THR A 236 8.11 13.52 -8.88
C THR A 236 8.27 12.07 -8.47
N LYS A 237 7.83 11.16 -9.34
CA LYS A 237 7.94 9.70 -9.17
C LYS A 237 9.20 9.19 -9.85
N ILE A 238 10.02 8.45 -9.13
CA ILE A 238 11.30 7.90 -9.57
C ILE A 238 11.31 6.42 -9.28
N ARG A 239 11.47 5.58 -10.31
CA ARG A 239 11.63 4.14 -10.17
C ARG A 239 13.02 3.75 -10.64
N THR A 240 13.74 3.00 -9.83
CA THR A 240 15.09 2.50 -10.10
C THR A 240 16.09 3.54 -10.60
N ASP A 241 16.02 4.01 -11.84
CA ASP A 241 17.08 4.80 -12.48
C ASP A 241 16.58 5.98 -13.29
N GLN A 242 15.27 6.17 -13.39
CA GLN A 242 14.71 7.22 -14.24
C GLN A 242 13.51 7.90 -13.56
N ILE A 243 13.30 9.15 -13.91
CA ILE A 243 12.07 9.87 -13.57
C ILE A 243 10.98 9.30 -14.46
N GLU A 244 9.93 8.73 -13.84
CA GLU A 244 8.81 8.17 -14.59
C GLU A 244 7.72 9.20 -14.85
N GLU A 245 7.44 10.04 -13.86
CA GLU A 245 6.30 10.94 -13.91
C GLU A 245 6.56 12.18 -13.04
N THR A 246 6.09 13.34 -13.52
CA THR A 246 6.01 14.56 -12.71
C THR A 246 4.61 15.13 -12.82
N ILE A 247 3.92 15.28 -11.70
CA ILE A 247 2.57 15.84 -11.60
C ILE A 247 2.65 17.13 -10.80
N ILE A 248 1.95 18.17 -11.29
CA ILE A 248 1.77 19.43 -10.55
C ILE A 248 0.31 19.52 -10.15
N ASP A 249 0.06 19.68 -8.86
CA ASP A 249 -1.28 19.90 -8.29
C ASP A 249 -1.33 21.22 -7.54
N THR A 250 -2.48 21.88 -7.57
CA THR A 250 -2.69 23.18 -6.92
C THR A 250 -3.95 23.16 -6.10
N ILE A 251 -3.83 23.47 -4.82
CA ILE A 251 -4.93 23.54 -3.87
C ILE A 251 -5.12 25.01 -3.49
N LYS A 252 -6.28 25.55 -3.80
CA LYS A 252 -6.70 26.87 -3.34
C LYS A 252 -7.43 26.73 -2.00
N GLY A 253 -6.99 27.50 -1.04
CA GLY A 253 -7.69 27.64 0.24
C GLY A 253 -8.78 28.71 0.19
N GLU A 254 -9.56 28.75 1.23
CA GLU A 254 -10.60 29.76 1.46
C GLU A 254 -10.11 30.83 2.45
N ILE A 255 -10.90 31.91 2.62
CA ILE A 255 -10.60 32.96 3.58
C ILE A 255 -10.65 32.36 5.00
N GLY A 256 -9.52 32.47 5.71
CA GLY A 256 -9.41 31.92 7.07
C GLY A 256 -8.89 30.49 7.16
N ASP A 257 -8.62 29.84 6.03
CA ASP A 257 -8.00 28.52 6.04
C ASP A 257 -6.62 28.55 6.71
N ASP A 258 -6.42 27.62 7.64
CA ASP A 258 -5.12 27.38 8.24
C ASP A 258 -4.22 26.61 7.26
N LEU A 259 -2.94 26.97 7.24
CA LEU A 259 -1.93 26.27 6.47
C LEU A 259 -1.91 24.77 6.80
N LEU A 260 -2.13 24.37 8.04
CA LEU A 260 -2.12 22.97 8.45
C LEU A 260 -3.22 22.16 7.78
N ASN A 261 -4.42 22.75 7.63
CA ASN A 261 -5.53 22.13 6.89
C ASN A 261 -5.17 21.90 5.42
N LEU A 262 -4.62 22.94 4.76
CA LEU A 262 -4.19 22.82 3.36
C LEU A 262 -3.10 21.77 3.17
N LEU A 263 -2.15 21.66 4.10
CA LEU A 263 -1.12 20.63 4.06
C LEU A 263 -1.71 19.23 4.24
N GLY A 264 -2.69 19.05 5.13
CA GLY A 264 -3.41 17.78 5.28
C GLY A 264 -4.15 17.35 4.02
N VAL A 265 -4.85 18.30 3.36
CA VAL A 265 -5.47 18.07 2.04
C VAL A 265 -4.41 17.72 1.01
N GLY A 266 -3.26 18.41 1.03
CA GLY A 266 -2.12 18.15 0.16
C GLY A 266 -1.58 16.74 0.28
N VAL A 267 -1.36 16.27 1.52
CA VAL A 267 -0.95 14.89 1.80
C VAL A 267 -1.95 13.90 1.20
N THR A 268 -3.23 14.11 1.43
CA THR A 268 -4.30 13.24 0.91
C THR A 268 -4.27 13.17 -0.63
N ARG A 269 -4.07 14.31 -1.31
CA ARG A 269 -3.98 14.35 -2.78
C ARG A 269 -2.75 13.61 -3.31
N VAL A 270 -1.59 13.79 -2.68
CA VAL A 270 -0.38 13.05 -3.07
C VAL A 270 -0.57 11.55 -2.88
N VAL A 271 -1.15 11.12 -1.75
CA VAL A 271 -1.47 9.71 -1.49
C VAL A 271 -2.39 9.15 -2.55
N ASN A 272 -3.49 9.85 -2.85
CA ASN A 272 -4.44 9.42 -3.89
C ASN A 272 -3.76 9.33 -5.26
N SER A 273 -2.92 10.29 -5.63
CA SER A 273 -2.15 10.27 -6.89
C SER A 273 -1.24 9.04 -6.98
N ILE A 274 -0.54 8.67 -5.89
CA ILE A 274 0.31 7.48 -5.83
C ILE A 274 -0.55 6.21 -5.98
N VAL A 275 -1.67 6.14 -5.26
CA VAL A 275 -2.58 4.98 -5.26
C VAL A 275 -3.23 4.81 -6.63
N ASP A 276 -3.71 5.89 -7.25
CA ASP A 276 -4.38 5.84 -8.55
C ASP A 276 -3.40 5.51 -9.67
N SER A 277 -2.15 6.04 -9.62
CA SER A 277 -1.07 5.65 -10.55
C SER A 277 -0.78 4.14 -10.43
N TRP A 278 -0.66 3.61 -9.20
CA TRP A 278 -0.47 2.18 -8.97
C TRP A 278 -1.63 1.35 -9.52
N LYS A 279 -2.88 1.74 -9.23
CA LYS A 279 -4.07 1.04 -9.74
C LYS A 279 -4.10 1.04 -11.27
N LYS A 280 -3.80 2.18 -11.93
CA LYS A 280 -3.72 2.28 -13.39
C LYS A 280 -2.70 1.33 -14.00
N GLU A 281 -1.49 1.28 -13.42
CA GLU A 281 -0.41 0.44 -13.91
C GLU A 281 -0.69 -1.05 -13.68
N ASN A 282 -1.49 -1.39 -12.65
CA ASN A 282 -1.76 -2.76 -12.22
C ASN A 282 -3.24 -3.16 -12.40
N ALA A 283 -3.99 -2.42 -13.20
CA ALA A 283 -5.38 -2.75 -13.48
C ALA A 283 -5.49 -4.05 -14.29
N VAL A 284 -6.33 -4.95 -13.81
CA VAL A 284 -6.81 -6.11 -14.55
C VAL A 284 -7.91 -5.61 -15.46
N THR A 285 -7.57 -5.40 -16.74
CA THR A 285 -8.55 -4.98 -17.74
C THR A 285 -9.31 -6.18 -18.24
N THR A 286 -10.63 -6.11 -18.20
CA THR A 286 -11.52 -7.18 -18.65
C THR A 286 -11.36 -7.41 -20.16
N GLY A 287 -11.07 -8.67 -20.57
CA GLY A 287 -11.14 -9.11 -21.96
C GLY A 287 -9.83 -9.44 -22.64
N LEU A 288 -8.66 -9.06 -22.15
CA LEU A 288 -7.38 -9.43 -22.74
C LEU A 288 -6.75 -10.63 -22.01
N LEU A 289 -6.74 -11.80 -22.67
CA LEU A 289 -6.06 -12.98 -22.22
C LEU A 289 -4.72 -13.12 -22.97
N LEU A 290 -3.62 -12.86 -22.28
CA LEU A 290 -2.28 -12.97 -22.84
C LEU A 290 -1.67 -14.34 -22.53
N ARG A 291 -1.16 -15.03 -23.56
CA ARG A 291 -0.37 -16.24 -23.38
C ARG A 291 1.11 -15.88 -23.27
N VAL A 292 1.73 -16.25 -22.16
CA VAL A 292 3.16 -16.00 -21.89
C VAL A 292 3.89 -17.33 -21.76
N PRO A 293 4.75 -17.70 -22.73
CA PRO A 293 5.59 -18.90 -22.60
C PRO A 293 6.75 -18.62 -21.65
N VAL A 294 6.89 -19.48 -20.63
CA VAL A 294 7.86 -19.30 -19.53
C VAL A 294 8.68 -20.56 -19.32
N PHE A 295 9.99 -20.38 -19.26
CA PHE A 295 10.95 -21.40 -18.82
C PHE A 295 11.18 -21.28 -17.32
N VAL A 296 11.02 -22.37 -16.60
CA VAL A 296 11.21 -22.43 -15.15
C VAL A 296 12.37 -23.37 -14.83
N PRO A 297 13.55 -22.87 -14.47
CA PRO A 297 14.64 -23.69 -13.96
C PRO A 297 14.24 -24.39 -12.66
N ILE A 298 14.42 -25.70 -12.56
CA ILE A 298 14.01 -26.51 -11.42
C ILE A 298 15.22 -27.15 -10.75
N LYS A 299 15.24 -27.13 -9.39
CA LYS A 299 16.24 -27.81 -8.58
C LYS A 299 15.73 -29.13 -7.97
N GLY A 300 14.62 -29.65 -8.48
CA GLY A 300 13.96 -30.85 -8.00
C GLY A 300 12.45 -30.68 -7.81
N LEU A 301 11.75 -31.77 -7.48
CA LEU A 301 10.29 -31.80 -7.40
C LEU A 301 9.72 -30.80 -6.34
N ASN A 302 10.31 -30.73 -5.15
CA ASN A 302 9.85 -29.81 -4.11
C ASN A 302 9.96 -28.35 -4.53
N ASN A 303 11.02 -27.98 -5.26
CA ASN A 303 11.16 -26.63 -5.80
C ASN A 303 10.07 -26.33 -6.86
N TRP A 304 9.77 -27.29 -7.73
CA TRP A 304 8.68 -27.18 -8.70
C TRP A 304 7.32 -27.00 -8.02
N LEU A 305 6.99 -27.84 -7.04
CA LEU A 305 5.73 -27.75 -6.27
C LEU A 305 5.60 -26.40 -5.53
N GLY A 306 6.70 -25.88 -5.00
CA GLY A 306 6.72 -24.56 -4.39
C GLY A 306 6.40 -23.44 -5.38
N ILE A 307 7.00 -23.50 -6.59
CA ILE A 307 6.73 -22.49 -7.63
C ILE A 307 5.28 -22.59 -8.13
N THR A 308 4.76 -23.79 -8.38
CA THR A 308 3.35 -23.95 -8.82
C THR A 308 2.36 -23.44 -7.78
N SER A 309 2.59 -23.73 -6.50
CA SER A 309 1.75 -23.21 -5.41
C SER A 309 1.77 -21.67 -5.35
N GLN A 310 2.93 -21.04 -5.60
CA GLN A 310 3.02 -19.57 -5.65
C GLN A 310 2.29 -19.00 -6.88
N LEU A 311 2.36 -19.67 -8.02
CA LEU A 311 1.63 -19.28 -9.23
C LEU A 311 0.12 -19.39 -9.05
N ASP A 312 -0.38 -20.44 -8.40
CA ASP A 312 -1.81 -20.66 -8.15
C ASP A 312 -2.42 -19.56 -7.21
N GLU A 313 -1.57 -18.91 -6.42
CA GLU A 313 -2.01 -17.79 -5.58
C GLU A 313 -2.12 -16.44 -6.34
N ILE A 314 -1.72 -16.38 -7.60
CA ILE A 314 -1.74 -15.15 -8.42
C ILE A 314 -3.08 -15.06 -9.16
N GLY A 315 -3.95 -14.17 -8.70
CA GLY A 315 -5.33 -14.05 -9.21
C GLY A 315 -5.48 -13.66 -10.68
N ILE A 316 -4.48 -13.01 -11.27
CA ILE A 316 -4.46 -12.67 -12.70
C ILE A 316 -4.10 -13.86 -13.60
N LEU A 317 -3.54 -14.94 -13.04
CA LEU A 317 -3.29 -16.18 -13.77
C LEU A 317 -4.59 -16.98 -13.85
N LYS A 318 -5.16 -17.06 -15.06
CA LYS A 318 -6.38 -17.82 -15.31
C LYS A 318 -6.11 -19.30 -15.54
N ARG A 319 -4.95 -19.61 -16.07
CA ARG A 319 -4.54 -20.98 -16.37
C ARG A 319 -3.02 -21.08 -16.47
N THR A 320 -2.46 -22.12 -15.85
CA THR A 320 -1.09 -22.56 -16.06
C THR A 320 -1.13 -23.89 -16.83
N ASN A 321 -0.50 -23.94 -17.99
CA ASN A 321 -0.44 -25.14 -18.82
C ASN A 321 0.99 -25.67 -18.89
N LEU A 322 1.24 -26.83 -18.31
CA LEU A 322 2.54 -27.49 -18.37
C LEU A 322 2.73 -28.13 -19.77
N ARG A 323 3.71 -27.64 -20.52
CA ARG A 323 4.04 -28.19 -21.87
C ARG A 323 5.12 -29.27 -21.82
N ARG A 324 6.11 -29.06 -20.96
CA ARG A 324 7.23 -30.00 -20.80
C ARG A 324 7.78 -29.92 -19.39
N LEU A 325 8.10 -31.07 -18.82
CA LEU A 325 8.78 -31.18 -17.52
C LEU A 325 10.00 -32.07 -17.67
N SER A 326 11.14 -31.61 -17.21
CA SER A 326 12.39 -32.38 -17.13
C SER A 326 12.97 -32.28 -15.71
N LYS A 327 14.06 -32.99 -15.43
CA LYS A 327 14.74 -32.93 -14.12
C LYS A 327 15.31 -31.53 -13.79
N ARG A 328 15.55 -30.68 -14.80
CA ARG A 328 16.24 -29.38 -14.63
C ARG A 328 15.38 -28.16 -15.00
N GLU A 329 14.33 -28.35 -15.77
CA GLU A 329 13.49 -27.27 -16.28
C GLU A 329 12.05 -27.71 -16.54
N ALA A 330 11.11 -26.78 -16.40
CA ALA A 330 9.77 -26.89 -16.93
C ALA A 330 9.52 -25.80 -17.97
N LEU A 331 8.76 -26.12 -19.01
CA LEU A 331 8.19 -25.16 -19.95
C LEU A 331 6.70 -25.08 -19.70
N ILE A 332 6.21 -23.90 -19.33
CA ILE A 332 4.81 -23.64 -19.04
C ILE A 332 4.28 -22.49 -19.90
N ASP A 333 3.00 -22.52 -20.20
CA ASP A 333 2.28 -21.37 -20.72
C ASP A 333 1.45 -20.77 -19.57
N LEU A 334 1.72 -19.51 -19.25
CA LEU A 334 0.88 -18.73 -18.35
C LEU A 334 -0.17 -17.97 -19.14
N TRP A 335 -1.44 -18.20 -18.82
CA TRP A 335 -2.55 -17.44 -19.39
C TRP A 335 -2.95 -16.35 -18.41
N VAL A 336 -2.67 -15.10 -18.78
CA VAL A 336 -2.72 -13.93 -17.88
C VAL A 336 -3.80 -12.98 -18.35
N THR A 337 -4.62 -12.49 -17.43
CA THR A 337 -5.50 -11.35 -17.69
C THR A 337 -4.71 -10.06 -17.49
N GLY A 338 -4.61 -9.22 -18.53
CA GLY A 338 -3.86 -7.97 -18.49
C GLY A 338 -2.59 -8.00 -19.36
N ASN A 339 -1.52 -7.39 -18.89
CA ASN A 339 -0.26 -7.22 -19.63
C ASN A 339 0.96 -7.83 -18.91
N ILE A 340 2.12 -7.80 -19.59
CA ILE A 340 3.39 -8.34 -19.04
C ILE A 340 3.81 -7.62 -17.76
N THR A 341 3.69 -6.30 -17.70
CA THR A 341 4.05 -5.50 -16.51
C THR A 341 3.23 -5.90 -15.29
N LEU A 342 1.94 -6.15 -15.48
CA LEU A 342 1.06 -6.65 -14.43
C LEU A 342 1.49 -8.03 -13.94
N LEU A 343 1.90 -8.92 -14.85
CA LEU A 343 2.44 -10.24 -14.51
C LEU A 343 3.76 -10.10 -13.72
N GLU A 344 4.67 -9.24 -14.15
CA GLU A 344 5.95 -8.98 -13.45
C GLU A 344 5.73 -8.50 -12.02
N ASN A 345 4.80 -7.56 -11.83
CA ASN A 345 4.46 -7.04 -10.50
C ASN A 345 3.81 -8.12 -9.61
N ALA A 346 2.90 -8.92 -10.17
CA ALA A 346 2.25 -10.01 -9.45
C ALA A 346 3.26 -11.11 -9.04
N LEU A 347 4.16 -11.49 -9.93
CA LEU A 347 5.25 -12.42 -9.63
C LEU A 347 6.23 -11.85 -8.59
N GLY A 348 6.54 -10.55 -8.70
CA GLY A 348 7.39 -9.83 -7.75
C GLY A 348 6.85 -9.86 -6.32
N SER A 349 5.53 -9.80 -6.13
CA SER A 349 4.87 -9.93 -4.81
C SER A 349 5.05 -11.31 -4.17
N LYS A 350 5.41 -12.33 -4.99
CA LYS A 350 5.70 -13.70 -4.57
C LYS A 350 7.20 -14.03 -4.56
N ASN A 351 8.07 -13.03 -4.61
CA ASN A 351 9.52 -13.17 -4.73
C ASN A 351 9.97 -13.93 -5.97
N LEU A 352 9.16 -13.89 -7.03
CA LEU A 352 9.50 -14.41 -8.34
C LEU A 352 9.83 -13.25 -9.29
N SER A 353 10.74 -13.47 -10.23
CA SER A 353 11.10 -12.50 -11.27
C SER A 353 10.96 -13.11 -12.65
N LEU A 354 10.51 -12.31 -13.61
CA LEU A 354 10.37 -12.67 -15.00
C LEU A 354 11.48 -11.98 -15.80
N LEU A 355 12.36 -12.76 -16.40
CA LEU A 355 13.47 -12.25 -17.20
C LEU A 355 13.22 -12.54 -18.68
N LYS A 356 13.37 -11.53 -19.52
CA LYS A 356 13.18 -11.68 -20.98
C LYS A 356 14.23 -12.61 -21.56
N HIS A 357 13.82 -13.54 -22.40
CA HIS A 357 14.65 -14.51 -23.08
C HIS A 357 14.28 -14.56 -24.57
N SER A 358 15.16 -15.05 -25.44
CA SER A 358 14.96 -15.07 -26.89
C SER A 358 13.71 -15.84 -27.35
N LYS A 359 13.25 -16.84 -26.58
CA LYS A 359 12.08 -17.70 -26.89
C LYS A 359 10.93 -17.54 -25.88
N GLY A 360 10.86 -16.41 -25.15
CA GLY A 360 9.85 -16.16 -24.13
C GLY A 360 10.43 -15.51 -22.90
N PHE A 361 10.14 -16.07 -21.72
CA PHE A 361 10.62 -15.54 -20.44
C PHE A 361 11.20 -16.66 -19.58
N ILE A 362 12.10 -16.30 -18.67
CA ILE A 362 12.63 -17.20 -17.63
C ILE A 362 12.05 -16.74 -16.28
N LEU A 363 11.43 -17.66 -15.53
CA LEU A 363 10.97 -17.44 -14.17
C LEU A 363 12.07 -17.86 -13.20
N SER A 364 12.47 -16.95 -12.31
CA SER A 364 13.49 -17.22 -11.28
C SER A 364 13.09 -16.64 -9.94
N HIS A 365 13.62 -17.19 -8.84
CA HIS A 365 13.51 -16.57 -7.54
C HIS A 365 14.33 -15.27 -7.48
N ASN A 366 13.80 -14.23 -6.83
CA ASN A 366 14.51 -12.97 -6.64
C ASN A 366 15.75 -13.21 -5.75
N LYS A 367 16.96 -12.96 -6.26
CA LYS A 367 18.25 -13.24 -5.56
C LYS A 367 18.45 -12.51 -4.24
N ASN A 368 17.63 -11.53 -3.89
CA ASN A 368 17.82 -10.74 -2.67
C ASN A 368 17.37 -11.43 -1.36
N THR A 369 16.78 -12.63 -1.40
CA THR A 369 16.29 -13.34 -0.20
C THR A 369 17.23 -14.46 0.28
N ILE A 370 18.35 -14.73 -0.42
CA ILE A 370 19.24 -15.87 -0.12
C ILE A 370 20.36 -15.51 0.88
N LEU A 371 20.55 -14.23 1.25
CA LEU A 371 21.64 -13.84 2.15
C LEU A 371 21.29 -13.85 3.66
N GLU A 372 20.06 -14.21 4.05
CA GLU A 372 19.65 -14.24 5.47
C GLU A 372 19.47 -15.65 6.08
N LYS A 373 19.81 -16.74 5.35
CA LYS A 373 19.68 -18.10 5.89
C LYS A 373 20.98 -18.86 6.10
N ASN A 374 22.14 -18.23 5.97
CA ASN A 374 23.44 -18.84 6.32
C ASN A 374 24.26 -17.82 7.12
N ASN A 375 23.91 -17.60 8.37
CA ASN A 375 24.78 -17.20 9.48
C ASN A 375 24.14 -17.69 10.78
#